data_2c483724fae174b407ec62cd9eab9852
#
_entry.id   2c483724fae174b407ec62cd9eab9852
#
_cell.length_a   1.000
_cell.length_b   1.000
_cell.length_c   1.000
_cell.angle_alpha   90.00
_cell.angle_beta   90.00
_cell.angle_gamma   90.00
#
_symmetry.space_group_name_H-M   'P 1'
#
loop_
_entity.id
_entity.type
_entity.pdbx_description
1 polymer ?
#
loop_
_entity_poly.entity_id
_entity_poly.type
_entity_poly.pdbx_seq_one_letter_code
_entity_poly.pdbx_strand_id
1 'polypeptide(L)'
;MLKISNLIGIVTVFFVSLTMISLIFPSLFSSIFGKFSTNLIPYEIGILGIPIILSNLALFAFGILYYKKKLPSSISDSIDRIRIFEIPKKPTLIILLIIFSVYIIFSIPELSLDESAEWPDYEVLEDALEIWPDGKSENIYIEEQNDRYVRMLLLDASQKIFQNIKILPFVASILVILFTYLLTVQITEKRFAGVIAILVLIQSHTFLRFDTVAVYENFWVLFYLLSIYVIKKQWILSPIFYILSFFTKAFVAPYFIMTLLFATRTSISAKKKIFLLISYVVIITISALVIFSGDTIYPNVIQIDPSKFFIGLATFGPLLRLSLIHI
;
A
#
# COMPACT_ATOMS: atom_id res chain seq x y z
N MET A 1 -0.68 0.88 33.13
CA MET A 1 -1.11 1.33 31.81
C MET A 1 0.08 1.31 30.85
N LEU A 2 0.04 0.50 29.81
CA LEU A 2 1.03 0.55 28.74
C LEU A 2 0.98 1.94 28.08
N LYS A 3 2.11 2.63 27.99
CA LYS A 3 2.17 3.91 27.27
C LYS A 3 1.76 3.63 25.80
N ILE A 4 0.94 4.51 25.21
CA ILE A 4 0.50 4.39 23.79
C ILE A 4 1.68 4.15 22.85
N SER A 5 2.87 4.70 23.17
CA SER A 5 4.10 4.44 22.42
C SER A 5 4.52 2.97 22.41
N ASN A 6 4.32 2.26 23.51
CA ASN A 6 4.66 0.84 23.60
C ASN A 6 3.67 -0.02 22.82
N LEU A 7 2.37 0.33 22.85
CA LEU A 7 1.36 -0.35 22.06
C LEU A 7 1.66 -0.25 20.56
N ILE A 8 2.02 0.95 20.08
CA ILE A 8 2.39 1.15 18.68
C ILE A 8 3.63 0.34 18.31
N GLY A 9 4.64 0.35 19.19
CA GLY A 9 5.84 -0.47 18.98
C GLY A 9 5.48 -1.95 18.85
N ILE A 10 4.63 -2.47 19.72
CA ILE A 10 4.17 -3.86 19.70
C ILE A 10 3.43 -4.17 18.40
N VAL A 11 2.48 -3.32 17.99
CA VAL A 11 1.70 -3.51 16.75
C VAL A 11 2.62 -3.46 15.52
N THR A 12 3.55 -2.51 15.48
CA THR A 12 4.52 -2.41 14.38
C THR A 12 5.40 -3.66 14.31
N VAL A 13 5.95 -4.09 15.44
CA VAL A 13 6.77 -5.31 15.52
C VAL A 13 5.96 -6.53 15.09
N PHE A 14 4.70 -6.63 15.51
CA PHE A 14 3.83 -7.75 15.09
C PHE A 14 3.65 -7.80 13.57
N PHE A 15 3.28 -6.68 12.92
CA PHE A 15 3.10 -6.67 11.47
C PHE A 15 4.40 -6.90 10.70
N VAL A 16 5.50 -6.29 11.13
CA VAL A 16 6.82 -6.52 10.53
C VAL A 16 7.23 -7.98 10.68
N SER A 17 7.03 -8.57 11.87
CA SER A 17 7.34 -9.99 12.10
C SER A 17 6.49 -10.91 11.25
N LEU A 18 5.19 -10.63 11.11
CA LEU A 18 4.27 -11.40 10.27
C LEU A 18 4.72 -11.37 8.80
N THR A 19 5.06 -10.19 8.30
CA THR A 19 5.57 -10.04 6.93
C THR A 19 6.90 -10.77 6.75
N MET A 20 7.82 -10.64 7.71
CA MET A 20 9.12 -11.34 7.66
C MET A 20 8.96 -12.87 7.69
N ILE A 21 8.07 -13.40 8.52
CA ILE A 21 7.77 -14.82 8.59
C ILE A 21 7.22 -15.33 7.24
N SER A 22 6.31 -14.56 6.62
CA SER A 22 5.78 -14.90 5.30
C SER A 22 6.86 -14.91 4.20
N LEU A 23 7.85 -14.03 4.27
CA LEU A 23 8.97 -13.99 3.32
C LEU A 23 10.00 -15.09 3.55
N ILE A 24 10.30 -15.39 4.82
CA ILE A 24 11.29 -16.42 5.20
C ILE A 24 10.73 -17.83 4.93
N PHE A 25 9.46 -18.04 5.25
CA PHE A 25 8.76 -19.32 5.10
C PHE A 25 7.54 -19.18 4.18
N PRO A 26 7.73 -19.10 2.86
CA PRO A 26 6.64 -18.82 1.91
C PRO A 26 5.49 -19.83 1.97
N SER A 27 5.81 -21.09 2.30
CA SER A 27 4.83 -22.18 2.36
C SER A 27 4.12 -22.32 3.71
N LEU A 28 4.55 -21.57 4.75
CA LEU A 28 4.03 -21.73 6.10
C LEU A 28 2.53 -21.42 6.18
N PHE A 29 2.11 -20.27 5.66
CA PHE A 29 0.70 -19.88 5.72
C PHE A 29 -0.17 -20.70 4.77
N SER A 30 0.36 -21.08 3.62
CA SER A 30 -0.31 -21.98 2.67
C SER A 30 -0.58 -23.36 3.27
N SER A 31 0.36 -23.89 4.06
CA SER A 31 0.21 -25.20 4.70
C SER A 31 -0.73 -25.19 5.91
N ILE A 32 -0.80 -24.07 6.65
CA ILE A 32 -1.65 -23.93 7.83
C ILE A 32 -3.10 -23.61 7.45
N PHE A 33 -3.30 -22.73 6.48
CA PHE A 33 -4.60 -22.15 6.14
C PHE A 33 -5.10 -22.52 4.74
N GLY A 34 -4.25 -23.08 3.89
CA GLY A 34 -4.57 -23.38 2.50
C GLY A 34 -5.13 -24.79 2.33
N LYS A 35 -6.10 -24.91 1.45
CA LYS A 35 -6.56 -26.20 0.89
C LYS A 35 -5.63 -26.69 -0.24
N PHE A 36 -4.44 -26.10 -0.37
CA PHE A 36 -3.53 -26.33 -1.49
C PHE A 36 -2.61 -27.51 -1.20
N SER A 37 -2.37 -28.28 -2.24
CA SER A 37 -1.63 -29.53 -2.40
C SER A 37 -0.73 -29.98 -1.21
N THR A 38 -0.85 -31.26 -0.89
CA THR A 38 -0.22 -32.01 0.20
C THR A 38 1.31 -32.07 0.18
N ASN A 39 1.99 -31.43 -0.77
CA ASN A 39 3.45 -31.55 -0.97
C ASN A 39 4.27 -30.31 -0.55
N LEU A 40 3.64 -29.32 0.11
CA LEU A 40 4.36 -28.13 0.59
C LEU A 40 5.02 -28.43 1.94
N ILE A 41 6.32 -28.20 2.03
CA ILE A 41 7.06 -28.27 3.29
C ILE A 41 6.86 -26.93 4.03
N PRO A 42 6.16 -26.90 5.18
CA PRO A 42 5.79 -25.66 5.86
C PRO A 42 6.97 -24.76 6.24
N TYR A 43 8.08 -25.40 6.62
CA TYR A 43 9.28 -24.72 7.14
C TYR A 43 10.40 -24.63 6.11
N GLU A 44 10.09 -24.82 4.83
CA GLU A 44 11.08 -24.61 3.78
C GLU A 44 11.45 -23.11 3.73
N ILE A 45 12.74 -22.84 3.88
CA ILE A 45 13.28 -21.48 3.82
C ILE A 45 13.30 -21.04 2.36
N GLY A 46 12.61 -19.93 2.06
CA GLY A 46 12.63 -19.32 0.74
C GLY A 46 14.04 -18.86 0.35
N ILE A 47 14.30 -18.72 -0.95
CA ILE A 47 15.61 -18.32 -1.50
C ILE A 47 16.14 -17.04 -0.82
N LEU A 48 15.27 -16.10 -0.50
CA LEU A 48 15.62 -14.87 0.20
C LEU A 48 15.59 -14.99 1.72
N GLY A 49 15.19 -16.13 2.29
CA GLY A 49 15.05 -16.28 3.73
C GLY A 49 16.37 -16.03 4.46
N ILE A 50 17.46 -16.64 4.01
CA ILE A 50 18.79 -16.46 4.62
C ILE A 50 19.29 -15.00 4.48
N PRO A 51 19.30 -14.37 3.30
CA PRO A 51 19.66 -12.97 3.17
C PRO A 51 18.81 -12.02 4.05
N ILE A 52 17.49 -12.26 4.14
CA ILE A 52 16.59 -11.46 4.97
C ILE A 52 16.93 -11.61 6.46
N ILE A 53 17.13 -12.84 6.94
CA ILE A 53 17.52 -13.08 8.33
C ILE A 53 18.84 -12.37 8.65
N LEU A 54 19.87 -12.59 7.82
CA LEU A 54 21.18 -12.00 8.05
C LEU A 54 21.16 -10.48 8.01
N SER A 55 20.49 -9.87 7.04
CA SER A 55 20.40 -8.40 6.94
C SER A 55 19.64 -7.80 8.12
N ASN A 56 18.55 -8.42 8.57
CA ASN A 56 17.82 -7.95 9.75
C ASN A 56 18.64 -8.10 11.03
N LEU A 57 19.32 -9.23 11.23
CA LEU A 57 20.23 -9.41 12.37
C LEU A 57 21.34 -8.36 12.37
N ALA A 58 21.94 -8.09 11.22
CA ALA A 58 22.97 -7.06 11.07
C ALA A 58 22.41 -5.67 11.41
N LEU A 59 21.24 -5.29 10.88
CA LEU A 59 20.57 -4.03 11.18
C LEU A 59 20.21 -3.89 12.67
N PHE A 60 19.70 -4.97 13.27
CA PHE A 60 19.40 -5.00 14.72
C PHE A 60 20.67 -4.82 15.56
N ALA A 61 21.72 -5.58 15.26
CA ALA A 61 23.00 -5.46 15.96
C ALA A 61 23.57 -4.05 15.82
N PHE A 62 23.55 -3.50 14.60
CA PHE A 62 24.01 -2.14 14.33
C PHE A 62 23.17 -1.10 15.09
N GLY A 63 21.85 -1.24 15.09
CA GLY A 63 20.96 -0.36 15.86
C GLY A 63 21.21 -0.41 17.36
N ILE A 64 21.42 -1.60 17.93
CA ILE A 64 21.78 -1.77 19.36
C ILE A 64 23.12 -1.13 19.68
N LEU A 65 24.14 -1.33 18.83
CA LEU A 65 25.47 -0.73 19.01
C LEU A 65 25.41 0.81 18.94
N TYR A 66 24.63 1.35 18.00
CA TYR A 66 24.40 2.79 17.89
C TYR A 66 23.71 3.34 19.14
N TYR A 67 22.62 2.72 19.58
CA TYR A 67 21.87 3.13 20.78
C TYR A 67 22.73 3.06 22.05
N LYS A 68 23.55 2.02 22.18
CA LYS A 68 24.49 1.85 23.30
C LYS A 68 25.77 2.70 23.17
N LYS A 69 25.89 3.53 22.14
CA LYS A 69 27.09 4.35 21.84
C LYS A 69 28.37 3.51 21.76
N LYS A 70 28.27 2.28 21.27
CA LYS A 70 29.40 1.35 21.09
C LYS A 70 29.95 1.29 19.66
N LEU A 71 29.36 2.07 18.73
CA LEU A 71 29.90 2.20 17.38
C LEU A 71 31.15 3.06 17.38
N PRO A 72 32.11 2.81 16.48
CA PRO A 72 33.25 3.72 16.24
C PRO A 72 32.73 5.14 15.99
N SER A 73 33.46 6.13 16.52
CA SER A 73 33.09 7.56 16.41
C SER A 73 32.87 7.98 14.96
N SER A 74 33.74 7.55 14.04
CA SER A 74 33.62 7.85 12.60
C SER A 74 32.27 7.42 12.00
N ILE A 75 31.75 6.26 12.40
CA ILE A 75 30.45 5.75 11.91
C ILE A 75 29.31 6.50 12.60
N SER A 76 29.39 6.69 13.91
CA SER A 76 28.38 7.42 14.68
C SER A 76 28.24 8.86 14.18
N ASP A 77 29.35 9.55 13.95
CA ASP A 77 29.38 10.93 13.45
C ASP A 77 28.80 11.02 12.01
N SER A 78 29.07 10.00 11.19
CA SER A 78 28.49 9.93 9.83
C SER A 78 26.97 9.77 9.87
N ILE A 79 26.45 8.89 10.74
CA ILE A 79 25.00 8.72 10.94
C ILE A 79 24.37 10.02 11.45
N ASP A 80 25.00 10.67 12.42
CA ASP A 80 24.50 11.92 12.99
C ASP A 80 24.53 13.06 11.96
N ARG A 81 25.54 13.12 11.09
CA ARG A 81 25.57 14.07 9.94
C ARG A 81 24.41 13.81 8.98
N ILE A 82 24.17 12.56 8.58
CA ILE A 82 23.03 12.19 7.72
C ILE A 82 21.71 12.55 8.39
N ARG A 83 21.60 12.28 9.70
CA ARG A 83 20.40 12.56 10.48
C ARG A 83 20.08 14.05 10.57
N ILE A 84 21.12 14.92 10.60
CA ILE A 84 20.98 16.38 10.67
C ILE A 84 20.85 16.99 9.28
N PHE A 85 21.31 16.30 8.25
CA PHE A 85 21.36 16.82 6.89
C PHE A 85 19.97 17.24 6.38
N GLU A 86 19.92 18.43 5.77
CA GLU A 86 18.71 19.00 5.20
C GLU A 86 19.00 19.67 3.86
N ILE A 87 18.14 19.45 2.86
CA ILE A 87 18.26 20.09 1.56
C ILE A 87 17.42 21.36 1.53
N PRO A 88 17.98 22.51 1.10
CA PRO A 88 17.22 23.75 0.93
C PRO A 88 16.05 23.59 -0.04
N LYS A 89 14.98 24.39 0.11
CA LYS A 89 13.74 24.26 -0.67
C LYS A 89 13.97 24.31 -2.19
N LYS A 90 14.79 25.24 -2.68
CA LYS A 90 15.04 25.41 -4.14
C LYS A 90 15.72 24.20 -4.76
N PRO A 91 16.88 23.70 -4.24
CA PRO A 91 17.46 22.44 -4.74
C PRO A 91 16.51 21.25 -4.63
N THR A 92 15.73 21.14 -3.57
CA THR A 92 14.75 20.05 -3.44
C THR A 92 13.74 20.05 -4.58
N LEU A 93 13.20 21.22 -4.96
CA LEU A 93 12.26 21.32 -6.08
C LEU A 93 12.90 20.91 -7.41
N ILE A 94 14.17 21.26 -7.64
CA ILE A 94 14.90 20.84 -8.85
C ILE A 94 15.08 19.32 -8.86
N ILE A 95 15.51 18.74 -7.72
CA ILE A 95 15.67 17.29 -7.58
C ILE A 95 14.33 16.57 -7.84
N LEU A 96 13.24 17.05 -7.24
CA LEU A 96 11.92 16.48 -7.46
C LEU A 96 11.53 16.54 -8.93
N LEU A 97 11.71 17.69 -9.58
CA LEU A 97 11.41 17.87 -11.00
C LEU A 97 12.20 16.87 -11.85
N ILE A 98 13.49 16.69 -11.58
CA ILE A 98 14.31 15.70 -12.29
C ILE A 98 13.78 14.28 -12.07
N ILE A 99 13.50 13.89 -10.82
CA ILE A 99 13.00 12.56 -10.49
C ILE A 99 11.68 12.29 -11.20
N PHE A 100 10.73 13.22 -11.13
CA PHE A 100 9.43 13.08 -11.80
C PHE A 100 9.57 13.03 -13.32
N SER A 101 10.42 13.89 -13.90
CA SER A 101 10.66 13.89 -15.36
C SER A 101 11.25 12.56 -15.83
N VAL A 102 12.26 12.05 -15.14
CA VAL A 102 12.88 10.77 -15.46
C VAL A 102 11.84 9.65 -15.34
N TYR A 103 11.11 9.57 -14.24
CA TYR A 103 10.08 8.57 -14.03
C TYR A 103 9.03 8.60 -15.14
N ILE A 104 8.46 9.78 -15.46
CA ILE A 104 7.44 9.93 -16.50
C ILE A 104 7.97 9.50 -17.87
N ILE A 105 9.19 9.92 -18.25
CA ILE A 105 9.78 9.59 -19.56
C ILE A 105 9.94 8.06 -19.69
N PHE A 106 10.33 7.36 -18.65
CA PHE A 106 10.51 5.91 -18.70
C PHE A 106 9.20 5.12 -18.65
N SER A 107 8.16 5.63 -17.96
CA SER A 107 6.88 4.94 -17.84
C SER A 107 5.88 5.23 -18.98
N ILE A 108 6.00 6.36 -19.71
CA ILE A 108 5.08 6.68 -20.82
C ILE A 108 5.00 5.56 -21.89
N PRO A 109 6.11 4.94 -22.34
CA PRO A 109 6.01 3.86 -23.33
C PRO A 109 5.16 2.68 -22.89
N GLU A 110 5.08 2.40 -21.58
CA GLU A 110 4.31 1.29 -21.03
C GLU A 110 2.79 1.49 -21.15
N LEU A 111 2.35 2.74 -21.30
CA LEU A 111 0.92 3.05 -21.48
C LEU A 111 0.36 2.50 -22.79
N SER A 112 1.21 2.21 -23.77
CA SER A 112 0.83 1.64 -25.07
C SER A 112 0.97 0.11 -25.13
N LEU A 113 1.51 -0.54 -24.09
CA LEU A 113 1.67 -1.99 -24.05
C LEU A 113 0.32 -2.66 -23.78
N ASP A 114 0.08 -3.77 -24.45
CA ASP A 114 -1.08 -4.61 -24.22
C ASP A 114 -0.89 -5.40 -22.91
N GLU A 115 -1.87 -5.32 -22.02
CA GLU A 115 -1.86 -6.07 -20.75
C GLU A 115 -2.38 -7.50 -20.89
N SER A 116 -3.15 -7.81 -21.93
CA SER A 116 -3.78 -9.13 -22.10
C SER A 116 -2.74 -10.26 -22.19
N ALA A 117 -1.59 -9.98 -22.78
CA ALA A 117 -0.50 -10.95 -22.93
C ALA A 117 0.21 -11.28 -21.59
N GLU A 118 0.23 -10.35 -20.65
CA GLU A 118 0.93 -10.51 -19.37
C GLU A 118 -0.01 -10.85 -18.20
N TRP A 119 -1.24 -10.32 -18.25
CA TRP A 119 -2.20 -10.39 -17.16
C TRP A 119 -3.51 -11.05 -17.62
N PRO A 120 -3.73 -12.35 -17.33
CA PRO A 120 -4.98 -13.05 -17.69
C PRO A 120 -6.25 -12.38 -17.14
N ASP A 121 -6.13 -11.67 -16.00
CA ASP A 121 -7.25 -10.94 -15.39
C ASP A 121 -7.66 -9.69 -16.20
N TYR A 122 -6.91 -9.32 -17.23
CA TYR A 122 -7.19 -8.13 -18.04
C TYR A 122 -8.43 -8.30 -18.89
N GLU A 123 -8.63 -9.46 -19.52
CA GLU A 123 -9.83 -9.77 -20.30
C GLU A 123 -11.10 -9.69 -19.41
N VAL A 124 -11.01 -10.25 -18.19
CA VAL A 124 -12.10 -10.17 -17.21
C VAL A 124 -12.41 -8.72 -16.81
N LEU A 125 -11.39 -7.87 -16.74
CA LEU A 125 -11.57 -6.45 -16.45
C LEU A 125 -12.21 -5.69 -17.62
N GLU A 126 -11.83 -5.98 -18.87
CA GLU A 126 -12.46 -5.39 -20.06
C GLU A 126 -13.93 -5.78 -20.17
N ASP A 127 -14.25 -7.08 -20.04
CA ASP A 127 -15.62 -7.57 -20.03
C ASP A 127 -16.45 -6.89 -18.91
N ALA A 128 -15.87 -6.71 -17.73
CA ALA A 128 -16.52 -6.03 -16.63
C ALA A 128 -16.80 -4.56 -16.94
N LEU A 129 -15.86 -3.85 -17.60
CA LEU A 129 -16.02 -2.44 -17.95
C LEU A 129 -17.08 -2.24 -19.06
N GLU A 130 -17.21 -3.18 -19.99
CA GLU A 130 -18.23 -3.09 -21.04
C GLU A 130 -19.65 -3.11 -20.49
N ILE A 131 -19.91 -3.87 -19.42
CA ILE A 131 -21.23 -3.97 -18.81
C ILE A 131 -21.47 -3.01 -17.65
N TRP A 132 -20.42 -2.34 -17.16
CA TRP A 132 -20.50 -1.45 -16.00
C TRP A 132 -21.19 -0.10 -16.36
N PRO A 133 -22.02 0.51 -15.49
CA PRO A 133 -22.35 0.11 -14.11
C PRO A 133 -23.57 -0.80 -13.99
N ASP A 134 -24.37 -0.95 -15.03
CA ASP A 134 -25.74 -1.50 -14.94
C ASP A 134 -25.83 -3.00 -15.31
N GLY A 135 -24.76 -3.54 -15.86
CA GLY A 135 -24.70 -4.92 -16.33
C GLY A 135 -24.52 -5.92 -15.20
N LYS A 136 -25.25 -7.04 -15.33
CA LYS A 136 -25.04 -8.22 -14.49
C LYS A 136 -24.40 -9.32 -15.33
N SER A 137 -23.51 -10.08 -14.74
CA SER A 137 -22.89 -11.23 -15.37
C SER A 137 -23.12 -12.48 -14.53
N GLU A 138 -23.31 -13.62 -15.20
CA GLU A 138 -23.28 -14.92 -14.55
C GLU A 138 -21.85 -15.34 -14.18
N ASN A 139 -20.85 -14.65 -14.76
CA ASN A 139 -19.44 -14.87 -14.44
C ASN A 139 -19.06 -14.18 -13.12
N ILE A 140 -18.80 -14.97 -12.09
CA ILE A 140 -18.46 -14.51 -10.75
C ILE A 140 -17.22 -13.60 -10.72
N TYR A 141 -16.25 -13.80 -11.63
CA TYR A 141 -15.05 -12.99 -11.71
C TYR A 141 -15.33 -11.58 -12.23
N ILE A 142 -16.28 -11.44 -13.15
CA ILE A 142 -16.74 -10.15 -13.65
C ILE A 142 -17.50 -9.40 -12.54
N GLU A 143 -18.37 -10.08 -11.81
CA GLU A 143 -19.06 -9.49 -10.65
C GLU A 143 -18.10 -9.04 -9.57
N GLU A 144 -17.05 -9.82 -9.27
CA GLU A 144 -16.01 -9.41 -8.31
C GLU A 144 -15.24 -8.13 -8.74
N GLN A 145 -15.11 -7.86 -10.04
CA GLN A 145 -14.55 -6.59 -10.52
C GLN A 145 -15.54 -5.44 -10.30
N ASN A 146 -16.83 -5.65 -10.61
CA ASN A 146 -17.88 -4.64 -10.44
C ASN A 146 -18.05 -4.22 -8.97
N ASP A 147 -17.80 -5.11 -8.03
CA ASP A 147 -17.83 -4.84 -6.58
C ASP A 147 -16.80 -3.79 -6.14
N ARG A 148 -15.77 -3.56 -6.93
CA ARG A 148 -14.76 -2.53 -6.68
C ARG A 148 -15.16 -1.18 -7.29
N TYR A 149 -16.31 -0.66 -6.84
CA TYR A 149 -17.01 0.46 -7.47
C TYR A 149 -16.13 1.68 -7.78
N VAL A 150 -15.31 2.14 -6.81
CA VAL A 150 -14.43 3.31 -7.01
C VAL A 150 -13.35 3.02 -8.05
N ARG A 151 -12.81 1.80 -8.07
CA ARG A 151 -11.86 1.36 -9.08
C ARG A 151 -12.49 1.38 -10.47
N MET A 152 -13.64 0.74 -10.64
CA MET A 152 -14.36 0.66 -11.91
C MET A 152 -14.72 2.05 -12.43
N LEU A 153 -15.22 2.93 -11.54
CA LEU A 153 -15.52 4.33 -11.89
C LEU A 153 -14.31 5.06 -12.46
N LEU A 154 -13.13 4.89 -11.85
CA LEU A 154 -11.91 5.58 -12.29
C LEU A 154 -11.36 4.98 -13.58
N LEU A 155 -11.43 3.65 -13.75
CA LEU A 155 -10.99 3.00 -14.99
C LEU A 155 -11.90 3.34 -16.16
N ASP A 156 -13.23 3.32 -15.96
CA ASP A 156 -14.22 3.75 -16.94
C ASP A 156 -14.01 5.23 -17.32
N ALA A 157 -13.79 6.10 -16.34
CA ALA A 157 -13.45 7.49 -16.60
C ALA A 157 -12.14 7.64 -17.40
N SER A 158 -11.13 6.81 -17.11
CA SER A 158 -9.87 6.79 -17.87
C SER A 158 -10.12 6.43 -19.33
N GLN A 159 -10.91 5.38 -19.56
CA GLN A 159 -11.25 4.92 -20.90
C GLN A 159 -12.08 5.96 -21.66
N LYS A 160 -13.12 6.53 -21.04
CA LYS A 160 -14.01 7.50 -21.69
C LYS A 160 -13.37 8.84 -22.00
N ILE A 161 -12.52 9.33 -21.11
CA ILE A 161 -11.89 10.67 -21.24
C ILE A 161 -10.65 10.61 -22.10
N PHE A 162 -9.78 9.61 -21.90
CA PHE A 162 -8.46 9.53 -22.50
C PHE A 162 -8.35 8.45 -23.58
N GLN A 163 -9.40 7.65 -23.79
CA GLN A 163 -9.40 6.48 -24.67
C GLN A 163 -8.25 5.48 -24.34
N ASN A 164 -7.83 5.50 -23.09
CA ASN A 164 -6.80 4.62 -22.57
C ASN A 164 -7.05 4.37 -21.07
N ILE A 165 -7.32 3.12 -20.73
CA ILE A 165 -7.63 2.67 -19.38
C ILE A 165 -6.48 2.92 -18.38
N LYS A 166 -5.23 3.00 -18.85
CA LYS A 166 -4.00 3.11 -18.05
C LYS A 166 -3.68 4.52 -17.57
N ILE A 167 -4.27 5.56 -18.17
CA ILE A 167 -3.87 6.96 -17.88
C ILE A 167 -4.14 7.32 -16.42
N LEU A 168 -5.33 7.04 -15.87
CA LEU A 168 -5.62 7.35 -14.47
C LEU A 168 -4.83 6.48 -13.48
N PRO A 169 -4.61 5.16 -13.68
CA PRO A 169 -3.63 4.37 -12.93
C PRO A 169 -2.25 5.00 -12.89
N PHE A 170 -1.73 5.43 -14.03
CA PHE A 170 -0.43 6.12 -14.11
C PHE A 170 -0.41 7.45 -13.35
N VAL A 171 -1.45 8.27 -13.52
CA VAL A 171 -1.59 9.52 -12.75
C VAL A 171 -1.65 9.23 -11.25
N ALA A 172 -2.35 8.17 -10.83
CA ALA A 172 -2.37 7.76 -9.44
C ALA A 172 -0.97 7.38 -8.93
N SER A 173 -0.17 6.70 -9.74
CA SER A 173 1.21 6.33 -9.38
C SER A 173 2.12 7.55 -9.24
N ILE A 174 2.00 8.54 -10.13
CA ILE A 174 2.69 9.84 -9.99
C ILE A 174 2.29 10.52 -8.66
N LEU A 175 1.00 10.50 -8.32
CA LEU A 175 0.50 11.08 -7.08
C LEU A 175 0.97 10.28 -5.86
N VAL A 176 1.08 8.95 -5.93
CA VAL A 176 1.67 8.10 -4.87
C VAL A 176 3.10 8.54 -4.57
N ILE A 177 3.93 8.76 -5.59
CA ILE A 177 5.30 9.28 -5.42
C ILE A 177 5.25 10.65 -4.72
N LEU A 178 4.40 11.56 -5.19
CA LEU A 178 4.26 12.91 -4.61
C LEU A 178 3.83 12.84 -3.13
N PHE A 179 2.79 12.07 -2.81
CA PHE A 179 2.27 11.98 -1.45
C PHE A 179 3.22 11.19 -0.53
N THR A 180 3.99 10.26 -1.03
CA THR A 180 5.10 9.62 -0.28
C THR A 180 6.12 10.66 0.15
N TYR A 181 6.55 11.55 -0.76
CA TYR A 181 7.43 12.68 -0.41
C TYR A 181 6.78 13.58 0.65
N LEU A 182 5.56 14.06 0.38
CA LEU A 182 4.88 15.02 1.25
C LEU A 182 4.62 14.46 2.65
N LEU A 183 4.18 13.20 2.74
CA LEU A 183 3.93 12.52 4.00
C LEU A 183 5.23 12.30 4.79
N THR A 184 6.29 11.86 4.11
CA THR A 184 7.60 11.70 4.76
C THR A 184 8.13 13.02 5.30
N VAL A 185 8.03 14.10 4.53
CA VAL A 185 8.41 15.44 5.01
C VAL A 185 7.52 15.88 6.18
N GLN A 186 6.22 15.59 6.13
CA GLN A 186 5.29 15.93 7.22
C GLN A 186 5.61 15.18 8.54
N ILE A 187 6.10 13.94 8.46
CA ILE A 187 6.44 13.11 9.61
C ILE A 187 7.83 13.45 10.16
N THR A 188 8.80 13.60 9.28
CA THR A 188 10.22 13.76 9.64
C THR A 188 10.66 15.21 9.79
N GLU A 189 9.87 16.13 9.25
CA GLU A 189 10.19 17.56 9.10
C GLU A 189 11.43 17.81 8.22
N LYS A 190 11.83 16.81 7.39
CA LYS A 190 13.02 16.83 6.56
C LYS A 190 12.74 16.52 5.10
N ARG A 191 13.12 17.44 4.22
CA ARG A 191 13.00 17.28 2.77
C ARG A 191 13.94 16.21 2.24
N PHE A 192 15.15 16.13 2.82
CA PHE A 192 16.11 15.07 2.47
C PHE A 192 15.49 13.68 2.66
N ALA A 193 14.82 13.44 3.80
CA ALA A 193 14.15 12.17 4.06
C ALA A 193 13.04 11.89 3.03
N GLY A 194 12.28 12.93 2.63
CA GLY A 194 11.27 12.82 1.59
C GLY A 194 11.86 12.42 0.23
N VAL A 195 12.99 13.03 -0.17
CA VAL A 195 13.70 12.67 -1.41
C VAL A 195 14.19 11.22 -1.37
N ILE A 196 14.78 10.79 -0.27
CA ILE A 196 15.22 9.38 -0.13
C ILE A 196 14.02 8.42 -0.21
N ALA A 197 12.89 8.76 0.43
CA ALA A 197 11.70 7.90 0.41
C ALA A 197 11.18 7.66 -1.02
N ILE A 198 11.11 8.69 -1.86
CA ILE A 198 10.67 8.53 -3.25
C ILE A 198 11.72 7.81 -4.11
N LEU A 199 13.01 8.01 -3.88
CA LEU A 199 14.06 7.26 -4.57
C LEU A 199 13.95 5.77 -4.26
N VAL A 200 13.74 5.40 -3.00
CA VAL A 200 13.51 4.00 -2.59
C VAL A 200 12.25 3.44 -3.23
N LEU A 201 11.16 4.24 -3.28
CA LEU A 201 9.91 3.80 -3.91
C LEU A 201 10.09 3.52 -5.40
N ILE A 202 10.72 4.45 -6.15
CA ILE A 202 10.92 4.32 -7.60
C ILE A 202 11.92 3.20 -7.93
N GLN A 203 12.83 2.85 -7.04
CA GLN A 203 13.72 1.70 -7.22
C GLN A 203 13.03 0.36 -6.91
N SER A 204 11.82 0.37 -6.36
CA SER A 204 11.08 -0.86 -6.10
C SER A 204 10.57 -1.47 -7.40
N HIS A 205 11.07 -2.66 -7.73
CA HIS A 205 10.59 -3.44 -8.87
C HIS A 205 9.07 -3.65 -8.81
N THR A 206 8.53 -3.94 -7.62
CA THR A 206 7.09 -4.11 -7.44
C THR A 206 6.31 -2.84 -7.76
N PHE A 207 6.83 -1.65 -7.38
CA PHE A 207 6.17 -0.39 -7.71
C PHE A 207 6.18 -0.15 -9.21
N LEU A 208 7.34 -0.27 -9.88
CA LEU A 208 7.49 -0.04 -11.32
C LEU A 208 6.70 -1.06 -12.15
N ARG A 209 6.54 -2.30 -11.67
CA ARG A 209 5.77 -3.32 -12.37
C ARG A 209 4.26 -3.04 -12.41
N PHE A 210 3.74 -2.28 -11.44
CA PHE A 210 2.31 -2.03 -11.30
C PHE A 210 1.92 -0.55 -11.42
N ASP A 211 2.85 0.32 -11.79
CA ASP A 211 2.60 1.77 -11.80
C ASP A 211 1.76 2.24 -12.99
N THR A 212 1.79 1.50 -14.10
CA THR A 212 1.03 1.79 -15.33
C THR A 212 -0.08 0.77 -15.60
N VAL A 213 -0.20 -0.28 -14.78
CA VAL A 213 -1.09 -1.42 -15.02
C VAL A 213 -2.51 -1.12 -14.53
N ALA A 214 -3.52 -1.38 -15.38
CA ALA A 214 -4.92 -1.18 -15.03
C ALA A 214 -5.47 -2.28 -14.13
N VAL A 215 -4.99 -3.53 -14.28
CA VAL A 215 -5.46 -4.68 -13.49
C VAL A 215 -5.08 -4.56 -12.01
N TYR A 216 -3.90 -3.98 -11.72
CA TYR A 216 -3.36 -3.87 -10.36
C TYR A 216 -3.03 -2.43 -9.97
N GLU A 217 -3.89 -1.51 -10.31
CA GLU A 217 -3.75 -0.07 -10.13
C GLU A 217 -3.45 0.37 -8.69
N ASN A 218 -2.82 1.55 -8.58
CA ASN A 218 -2.38 2.12 -7.30
C ASN A 218 -3.41 3.08 -6.65
N PHE A 219 -4.67 3.10 -7.08
CA PHE A 219 -5.70 4.01 -6.51
C PHE A 219 -5.89 3.84 -5.01
N TRP A 220 -5.94 2.58 -4.54
CA TRP A 220 -6.12 2.29 -3.12
C TRP A 220 -4.95 2.82 -2.28
N VAL A 221 -3.71 2.71 -2.79
CA VAL A 221 -2.51 3.24 -2.13
C VAL A 221 -2.58 4.76 -2.07
N LEU A 222 -2.94 5.40 -3.18
CA LEU A 222 -3.09 6.84 -3.27
C LEU A 222 -4.10 7.37 -2.25
N PHE A 223 -5.32 6.83 -2.24
CA PHE A 223 -6.36 7.26 -1.31
C PHE A 223 -5.98 6.97 0.14
N TYR A 224 -5.30 5.87 0.40
CA TYR A 224 -4.80 5.56 1.73
C TYR A 224 -3.74 6.57 2.20
N LEU A 225 -2.76 6.90 1.36
CA LEU A 225 -1.76 7.94 1.67
C LEU A 225 -2.40 9.31 1.88
N LEU A 226 -3.37 9.66 1.04
CA LEU A 226 -4.17 10.88 1.20
C LEU A 226 -4.88 10.90 2.55
N SER A 227 -5.51 9.79 2.95
CA SER A 227 -6.21 9.71 4.23
C SER A 227 -5.29 10.04 5.41
N ILE A 228 -4.06 9.56 5.39
CA ILE A 228 -3.07 9.84 6.44
C ILE A 228 -2.54 11.28 6.33
N TYR A 229 -2.23 11.74 5.12
CA TYR A 229 -1.65 13.06 4.89
C TYR A 229 -2.57 14.20 5.35
N VAL A 230 -3.88 14.10 5.08
CA VAL A 230 -4.84 15.17 5.41
C VAL A 230 -5.15 15.26 6.90
N ILE A 231 -4.85 14.25 7.73
CA ILE A 231 -5.14 14.25 9.18
C ILE A 231 -4.62 15.52 9.85
N LYS A 232 -3.42 15.97 9.51
CA LYS A 232 -2.80 17.16 10.12
C LYS A 232 -3.45 18.46 9.68
N LYS A 233 -3.91 18.55 8.44
CA LYS A 233 -4.41 19.78 7.80
C LYS A 233 -5.93 19.85 7.76
N GLN A 234 -6.58 18.83 7.27
CA GLN A 234 -8.01 18.75 6.99
C GLN A 234 -8.55 17.39 7.46
N TRP A 235 -8.47 17.14 8.74
CA TRP A 235 -8.78 15.88 9.39
C TRP A 235 -10.15 15.28 8.98
N ILE A 236 -11.14 16.12 8.65
CA ILE A 236 -12.48 15.68 8.20
C ILE A 236 -12.43 14.87 6.91
N LEU A 237 -11.50 15.19 6.00
CA LEU A 237 -11.35 14.47 4.73
C LEU A 237 -10.68 13.09 4.89
N SER A 238 -10.01 12.85 6.02
CA SER A 238 -9.28 11.62 6.25
C SER A 238 -10.18 10.36 6.17
N PRO A 239 -11.33 10.28 6.85
CA PRO A 239 -12.23 9.15 6.73
C PRO A 239 -12.79 8.96 5.31
N ILE A 240 -13.03 10.08 4.59
CA ILE A 240 -13.53 10.02 3.20
C ILE A 240 -12.49 9.34 2.30
N PHE A 241 -11.25 9.79 2.33
CA PHE A 241 -10.19 9.15 1.53
C PHE A 241 -9.93 7.70 1.94
N TYR A 242 -10.06 7.39 3.23
CA TYR A 242 -9.94 6.01 3.68
C TYR A 242 -11.03 5.11 3.09
N ILE A 243 -12.28 5.57 3.09
CA ILE A 243 -13.40 4.83 2.51
C ILE A 243 -13.26 4.69 0.99
N LEU A 244 -12.82 5.74 0.28
CA LEU A 244 -12.50 5.64 -1.14
C LEU A 244 -11.43 4.55 -1.39
N SER A 245 -10.40 4.51 -0.55
CA SER A 245 -9.38 3.46 -0.63
C SER A 245 -9.98 2.06 -0.39
N PHE A 246 -10.87 1.92 0.58
CA PHE A 246 -11.55 0.66 0.89
C PHE A 246 -12.44 0.18 -0.27
N PHE A 247 -13.23 1.08 -0.88
CA PHE A 247 -14.06 0.74 -2.05
C PHE A 247 -13.25 0.53 -3.34
N THR A 248 -12.00 0.91 -3.36
CA THR A 248 -11.08 0.50 -4.43
C THR A 248 -10.56 -0.90 -4.17
N LYS A 249 -10.18 -1.22 -2.93
CA LYS A 249 -9.64 -2.52 -2.56
C LYS A 249 -9.85 -2.81 -1.06
N ALA A 250 -10.68 -3.79 -0.75
CA ALA A 250 -11.01 -4.18 0.63
C ALA A 250 -9.78 -4.57 1.50
N PHE A 251 -8.67 -4.91 0.85
CA PHE A 251 -7.37 -5.19 1.49
C PHE A 251 -6.86 -4.04 2.38
N VAL A 252 -7.40 -2.83 2.21
CA VAL A 252 -7.07 -1.68 3.06
C VAL A 252 -7.61 -1.80 4.49
N ALA A 253 -8.60 -2.66 4.75
CA ALA A 253 -9.24 -2.78 6.06
C ALA A 253 -8.26 -2.95 7.24
N PRO A 254 -7.25 -3.84 7.21
CA PRO A 254 -6.27 -3.97 8.29
C PRO A 254 -5.47 -2.69 8.56
N TYR A 255 -5.26 -1.86 7.55
CA TYR A 255 -4.50 -0.60 7.68
C TYR A 255 -5.26 0.47 8.47
N PHE A 256 -6.55 0.26 8.78
CA PHE A 256 -7.32 1.13 9.67
C PHE A 256 -6.63 1.32 11.02
N ILE A 257 -6.08 0.25 11.58
CA ILE A 257 -5.32 0.30 12.84
C ILE A 257 -4.14 1.27 12.73
N MET A 258 -3.40 1.23 11.62
CA MET A 258 -2.28 2.14 11.40
C MET A 258 -2.73 3.59 11.26
N THR A 259 -3.87 3.83 10.61
CA THR A 259 -4.47 5.17 10.51
C THR A 259 -4.86 5.72 11.88
N LEU A 260 -5.48 4.90 12.73
CA LEU A 260 -5.82 5.27 14.12
C LEU A 260 -4.57 5.60 14.94
N LEU A 261 -3.52 4.76 14.83
CA LEU A 261 -2.26 4.98 15.52
C LEU A 261 -1.58 6.28 15.06
N PHE A 262 -1.62 6.57 13.76
CA PHE A 262 -1.10 7.82 13.22
C PHE A 262 -1.90 9.02 13.73
N ALA A 263 -3.24 8.94 13.71
CA ALA A 263 -4.12 9.99 14.22
C ALA A 263 -3.88 10.31 15.70
N THR A 264 -3.68 9.28 16.55
CA THR A 264 -3.39 9.48 17.98
C THR A 264 -2.04 10.15 18.22
N ARG A 265 -1.05 9.93 17.34
CA ARG A 265 0.29 10.54 17.45
C ARG A 265 0.41 11.91 16.83
N THR A 266 -0.45 12.24 15.86
CA THR A 266 -0.39 13.53 15.18
C THR A 266 -0.64 14.66 16.17
N SER A 267 0.08 15.78 16.02
CA SER A 267 0.00 16.99 16.87
C SER A 267 -1.25 17.82 16.56
N ILE A 268 -2.43 17.22 16.62
CA ILE A 268 -3.72 17.90 16.56
C ILE A 268 -4.39 17.93 17.94
N SER A 269 -5.28 18.90 18.18
CA SER A 269 -5.96 19.02 19.47
C SER A 269 -6.78 17.77 19.80
N ALA A 270 -6.94 17.46 21.11
CA ALA A 270 -7.71 16.31 21.58
C ALA A 270 -9.15 16.31 21.04
N LYS A 271 -9.79 17.50 20.96
CA LYS A 271 -11.13 17.65 20.37
C LYS A 271 -11.15 17.16 18.92
N LYS A 272 -10.18 17.58 18.08
CA LYS A 272 -10.10 17.14 16.68
C LYS A 272 -9.86 15.65 16.56
N LYS A 273 -9.08 15.04 17.47
CA LYS A 273 -8.89 13.58 17.50
C LYS A 273 -10.19 12.84 17.78
N ILE A 274 -10.97 13.30 18.75
CA ILE A 274 -12.27 12.70 19.08
C ILE A 274 -13.23 12.84 17.89
N PHE A 275 -13.34 14.01 17.29
CA PHE A 275 -14.19 14.22 16.11
C PHE A 275 -13.74 13.39 14.91
N LEU A 276 -12.43 13.23 14.71
CA LEU A 276 -11.89 12.35 13.68
C LEU A 276 -12.32 10.90 13.90
N LEU A 277 -12.20 10.38 15.11
CA LEU A 277 -12.64 9.02 15.46
C LEU A 277 -14.14 8.86 15.24
N ILE A 278 -14.95 9.83 15.68
CA ILE A 278 -16.41 9.83 15.48
C ILE A 278 -16.71 9.84 13.96
N SER A 279 -16.01 10.66 13.16
CA SER A 279 -16.19 10.72 11.73
C SER A 279 -15.88 9.39 11.05
N TYR A 280 -14.84 8.67 11.49
CA TYR A 280 -14.56 7.33 11.00
C TYR A 280 -15.69 6.34 11.33
N VAL A 281 -16.15 6.35 12.56
CA VAL A 281 -17.26 5.47 12.98
C VAL A 281 -18.52 5.77 12.16
N VAL A 282 -18.89 7.04 12.01
CA VAL A 282 -20.07 7.45 11.25
C VAL A 282 -19.95 7.03 9.77
N ILE A 283 -18.84 7.32 9.13
CA ILE A 283 -18.65 6.99 7.71
C ILE A 283 -18.61 5.49 7.49
N ILE A 284 -17.90 4.73 8.33
CA ILE A 284 -17.87 3.27 8.25
C ILE A 284 -19.27 2.69 8.48
N THR A 285 -20.03 3.22 9.44
CA THR A 285 -21.40 2.77 9.71
C THR A 285 -22.33 3.06 8.53
N ILE A 286 -22.25 4.27 7.94
CA ILE A 286 -23.04 4.62 6.76
C ILE A 286 -22.66 3.72 5.58
N SER A 287 -21.38 3.52 5.34
CA SER A 287 -20.92 2.63 4.26
C SER A 287 -21.39 1.19 4.47
N ALA A 288 -21.31 0.69 5.69
CA ALA A 288 -21.84 -0.63 6.04
C ALA A 288 -23.35 -0.71 5.81
N LEU A 289 -24.12 0.31 6.27
CA LEU A 289 -25.57 0.35 6.04
C LEU A 289 -25.91 0.37 4.55
N VAL A 290 -25.20 1.15 3.74
CA VAL A 290 -25.42 1.17 2.27
C VAL A 290 -25.15 -0.19 1.66
N ILE A 291 -24.09 -0.86 2.07
CA ILE A 291 -23.74 -2.20 1.59
C ILE A 291 -24.79 -3.23 2.02
N PHE A 292 -25.26 -3.19 3.27
CA PHE A 292 -26.22 -4.16 3.80
C PHE A 292 -27.67 -3.88 3.43
N SER A 293 -28.05 -2.64 3.06
CA SER A 293 -29.41 -2.27 2.70
C SER A 293 -29.75 -2.50 1.22
N GLY A 294 -28.73 -2.71 0.38
CA GLY A 294 -28.93 -3.01 -1.03
C GLY A 294 -29.17 -4.49 -1.25
N ASP A 295 -30.39 -4.87 -1.61
CA ASP A 295 -30.76 -6.27 -1.93
C ASP A 295 -29.95 -6.85 -3.12
N THR A 296 -29.11 -6.05 -3.79
CA THR A 296 -28.51 -6.42 -5.07
C THR A 296 -27.08 -5.93 -5.32
N ILE A 297 -26.54 -4.98 -4.54
CA ILE A 297 -25.28 -4.33 -4.94
C ILE A 297 -24.03 -5.11 -4.50
N TYR A 298 -24.07 -5.83 -3.37
CA TYR A 298 -22.89 -6.53 -2.86
C TYR A 298 -23.21 -7.85 -2.13
N PRO A 299 -23.84 -8.85 -2.78
CA PRO A 299 -24.17 -10.12 -2.10
C PRO A 299 -22.91 -10.89 -1.65
N ASN A 300 -21.75 -10.62 -2.26
CA ASN A 300 -20.52 -11.37 -2.05
C ASN A 300 -19.38 -10.59 -1.34
N VAL A 301 -19.47 -9.25 -1.22
CA VAL A 301 -18.36 -8.42 -0.73
C VAL A 301 -18.11 -8.58 0.76
N ILE A 302 -19.12 -8.99 1.54
CA ILE A 302 -18.97 -9.16 2.98
C ILE A 302 -19.29 -10.60 3.43
N GLN A 303 -18.88 -11.57 2.67
CA GLN A 303 -18.46 -12.78 3.35
C GLN A 303 -17.10 -12.45 3.98
N ILE A 304 -17.15 -12.02 5.26
CA ILE A 304 -15.96 -12.03 6.10
C ILE A 304 -15.60 -13.52 6.24
N ASP A 305 -15.01 -14.02 5.19
CA ASP A 305 -14.39 -15.34 5.21
C ASP A 305 -12.95 -15.14 5.69
N PRO A 306 -12.66 -15.46 6.96
CA PRO A 306 -11.30 -15.40 7.47
C PRO A 306 -10.33 -16.17 6.60
N SER A 307 -10.80 -17.20 5.87
CA SER A 307 -9.97 -17.98 4.97
C SER A 307 -9.44 -17.14 3.81
N LYS A 308 -10.22 -16.20 3.26
CA LYS A 308 -9.76 -15.29 2.19
C LYS A 308 -8.61 -14.38 2.66
N PHE A 309 -8.64 -13.90 3.90
CA PHE A 309 -7.53 -13.14 4.48
C PHE A 309 -6.26 -14.00 4.59
N PHE A 310 -6.40 -15.22 5.10
CA PHE A 310 -5.26 -16.13 5.24
C PHE A 310 -4.76 -16.65 3.89
N ILE A 311 -5.64 -16.86 2.90
CA ILE A 311 -5.25 -17.17 1.52
C ILE A 311 -4.46 -15.99 0.93
N GLY A 312 -4.93 -14.75 1.08
CA GLY A 312 -4.20 -13.56 0.65
C GLY A 312 -2.82 -13.45 1.29
N LEU A 313 -2.71 -13.74 2.58
CA LEU A 313 -1.43 -13.77 3.29
C LEU A 313 -0.54 -14.93 2.80
N ALA A 314 -1.12 -16.09 2.49
CA ALA A 314 -0.43 -17.26 1.97
C ALA A 314 0.11 -17.06 0.55
N THR A 315 -0.61 -16.31 -0.28
CA THR A 315 -0.19 -16.00 -1.67
C THR A 315 0.83 -14.86 -1.73
N PHE A 316 0.92 -14.03 -0.70
CA PHE A 316 1.87 -12.91 -0.65
C PHE A 316 3.35 -13.35 -0.74
N GLY A 317 3.73 -14.42 -0.04
CA GLY A 317 5.07 -14.99 -0.10
C GLY A 317 5.45 -15.53 -1.49
N PRO A 318 4.62 -16.39 -2.13
CA PRO A 318 4.85 -16.87 -3.48
C PRO A 318 4.89 -15.76 -4.53
N LEU A 319 4.04 -14.74 -4.45
CA LEU A 319 4.06 -13.60 -5.38
C LEU A 319 5.36 -12.81 -5.29
N LEU A 320 5.89 -12.60 -4.09
CA LEU A 320 7.21 -11.99 -3.90
C LEU A 320 8.34 -12.88 -4.45
N ARG A 321 8.19 -14.23 -4.35
CA ARG A 321 9.13 -15.17 -4.92
C ARG A 321 9.15 -15.10 -6.45
N LEU A 322 8.00 -15.03 -7.10
CA LEU A 322 7.88 -14.92 -8.55
C LEU A 322 8.48 -13.61 -9.07
N SER A 323 8.27 -12.47 -8.38
CA SER A 323 8.85 -11.19 -8.77
C SER A 323 10.38 -11.15 -8.71
N LEU A 324 11.02 -12.09 -8.00
CA LEU A 324 12.47 -12.16 -7.80
C LEU A 324 13.15 -13.22 -8.67
N ILE A 325 12.38 -14.15 -9.27
CA ILE A 325 12.92 -15.16 -10.20
C ILE A 325 13.11 -14.58 -11.61
N HIS A 326 12.47 -13.45 -11.92
CA HIS A 326 12.60 -12.76 -13.20
C HIS A 326 13.65 -11.63 -13.19
N ILE A 327 14.50 -11.53 -12.15
CA ILE A 327 15.75 -10.80 -12.14
C ILE A 327 16.88 -11.80 -12.36
#